data_f6e4b9c698fe78bd09bd8dab8a66b4dd
#
_entry.id   f6e4b9c698fe78bd09bd8dab8a66b4dd
#
_cell.length_a   1.000
_cell.length_b   1.000
_cell.length_c   1.000
_cell.angle_alpha   90.00
_cell.angle_beta   90.00
_cell.angle_gamma   90.00
#
_symmetry.space_group_name_H-M   'P 1'
#
loop_
_entity.id
_entity.type
_entity.pdbx_description
1 polymer ?
#
loop_
_entity_poly.entity_id
_entity_poly.type
_entity_poly.pdbx_seq_one_letter_code
_entity_poly.pdbx_strand_id
1 'polypeptide(L)'
;PGERYYGGCEHADEVEQLAIDRAKKLWGAEHVNVQPHSGSSANMAVYLSVLTPCDRILSLELEHGGHLSHGHPANFTGQTYEVEQYTVDTETGYIDYDALSEQAEAFDPDIIVSGYSAYPRDVEWAEIQRAADAVDAYHLADIAHVTGLVAAGVHSSPVGIADFVTGSTHKTIRAGRGGIIMCDEEYAEGIDAAVFPGTQGGPLMHNVAGKAVGFGEALAPEFEAYAHQTVDNAVALGDRLQEHGLELVSGGTDNHLVLVDLRPSHPDTTGKEVEAGLEAAGIVLNANTGPGETRSAFNPSGIRAGTPGLTTRGFDEDACREVADLIYEVVEAPDDETVIAAVSERVDELTDEY
;
A
#
# COMPACT_ATOMS: atom_id res chain seq x y z
N PRO A 1 -11.16 -15.49 19.12
CA PRO A 1 -11.30 -15.28 20.57
C PRO A 1 -12.15 -16.37 21.20
N GLY A 2 -11.97 -16.61 22.53
CA GLY A 2 -12.77 -17.59 23.29
C GLY A 2 -12.20 -19.00 23.36
N GLU A 3 -11.29 -19.39 22.49
CA GLU A 3 -10.70 -20.72 22.44
C GLU A 3 -9.17 -20.70 22.59
N ARG A 4 -8.64 -19.90 23.53
CA ARG A 4 -7.20 -19.83 23.76
C ARG A 4 -6.70 -21.04 24.56
N TYR A 5 -5.44 -21.44 24.30
CA TYR A 5 -4.80 -22.55 25.00
C TYR A 5 -4.69 -22.33 26.53
N TYR A 6 -4.48 -21.07 26.95
CA TYR A 6 -4.39 -20.72 28.38
C TYR A 6 -5.71 -20.19 28.91
N GLY A 7 -6.04 -20.56 30.17
CA GLY A 7 -7.15 -19.94 30.91
C GLY A 7 -6.83 -18.51 31.35
N GLY A 8 -7.85 -17.73 31.74
CA GLY A 8 -7.71 -16.35 32.21
C GLY A 8 -7.47 -15.33 31.09
N CYS A 9 -7.89 -15.65 29.87
CA CYS A 9 -7.71 -14.81 28.69
C CYS A 9 -8.96 -14.02 28.29
N GLU A 10 -9.99 -13.99 29.13
CA GLU A 10 -11.28 -13.34 28.83
C GLU A 10 -11.16 -11.88 28.40
N HIS A 11 -10.27 -11.11 29.03
CA HIS A 11 -10.05 -9.71 28.65
C HIS A 11 -9.24 -9.58 27.34
N ALA A 12 -8.36 -10.54 27.05
CA ALA A 12 -7.69 -10.61 25.75
C ALA A 12 -8.67 -10.93 24.62
N ASP A 13 -9.64 -11.83 24.90
CA ASP A 13 -10.71 -12.17 23.97
C ASP A 13 -11.64 -10.98 23.71
N GLU A 14 -12.01 -10.21 24.76
CA GLU A 14 -12.79 -8.97 24.62
C GLU A 14 -12.07 -7.94 23.71
N VAL A 15 -10.78 -7.74 23.88
CA VAL A 15 -9.97 -6.80 23.07
C VAL A 15 -9.92 -7.26 21.62
N GLU A 16 -9.70 -8.55 21.39
CA GLU A 16 -9.65 -9.08 20.03
C GLU A 16 -11.01 -9.01 19.35
N GLN A 17 -12.08 -9.38 20.05
CA GLN A 17 -13.43 -9.27 19.52
C GLN A 17 -13.80 -7.83 19.17
N LEU A 18 -13.40 -6.87 20.01
CA LEU A 18 -13.61 -5.45 19.74
C LEU A 18 -12.90 -4.99 18.45
N ALA A 19 -11.68 -5.47 18.21
CA ALA A 19 -10.97 -5.19 16.98
C ALA A 19 -11.69 -5.78 15.75
N ILE A 20 -12.13 -7.03 15.85
CA ILE A 20 -12.88 -7.72 14.79
C ILE A 20 -14.20 -7.00 14.47
N ASP A 21 -14.99 -6.67 15.50
CA ASP A 21 -16.29 -6.01 15.32
C ASP A 21 -16.16 -4.63 14.66
N ARG A 22 -15.14 -3.87 15.05
CA ARG A 22 -14.83 -2.57 14.44
C ARG A 22 -14.37 -2.71 13.00
N ALA A 23 -13.52 -3.70 12.72
CA ALA A 23 -13.06 -3.99 11.37
C ALA A 23 -14.23 -4.40 10.45
N LYS A 24 -15.08 -5.33 10.89
CA LYS A 24 -16.30 -5.73 10.16
C LYS A 24 -17.18 -4.51 9.84
N LYS A 25 -17.29 -3.56 10.77
CA LYS A 25 -18.08 -2.35 10.57
C LYS A 25 -17.43 -1.37 9.58
N LEU A 26 -16.10 -1.26 9.58
CA LEU A 26 -15.35 -0.37 8.68
C LEU A 26 -15.40 -0.82 7.22
N TRP A 27 -15.16 -2.11 6.98
CA TRP A 27 -15.00 -2.62 5.62
C TRP A 27 -16.19 -3.46 5.12
N GLY A 28 -17.12 -3.84 5.99
CA GLY A 28 -18.29 -4.63 5.61
C GLY A 28 -18.00 -6.11 5.35
N ALA A 29 -16.83 -6.62 5.78
CA ALA A 29 -16.44 -8.01 5.57
C ALA A 29 -17.23 -8.98 6.45
N GLU A 30 -17.52 -10.18 5.92
CA GLU A 30 -18.21 -11.25 6.68
C GLU A 30 -17.31 -11.85 7.75
N HIS A 31 -16.05 -12.15 7.40
CA HIS A 31 -15.02 -12.63 8.32
C HIS A 31 -13.80 -11.70 8.34
N VAL A 32 -13.21 -11.54 9.52
CA VAL A 32 -12.01 -10.72 9.74
C VAL A 32 -11.06 -11.42 10.71
N ASN A 33 -9.79 -11.57 10.29
CA ASN A 33 -8.72 -11.98 11.19
C ASN A 33 -7.76 -10.80 11.45
N VAL A 34 -7.63 -10.39 12.71
CA VAL A 34 -6.80 -9.26 13.15
C VAL A 34 -5.44 -9.67 13.74
N GLN A 35 -5.12 -10.97 13.72
CA GLN A 35 -3.91 -11.50 14.36
C GLN A 35 -2.62 -11.38 13.52
N PRO A 36 -2.63 -11.24 12.18
CA PRO A 36 -1.39 -11.15 11.41
C PRO A 36 -0.45 -10.05 11.92
N HIS A 37 0.85 -10.39 12.02
CA HIS A 37 1.88 -9.49 12.55
C HIS A 37 2.23 -8.35 11.57
N SER A 38 1.96 -8.54 10.28
CA SER A 38 2.19 -7.57 9.21
C SER A 38 1.29 -7.86 8.00
N GLY A 39 1.25 -6.95 7.01
CA GLY A 39 0.62 -7.24 5.71
C GLY A 39 1.24 -8.45 5.02
N SER A 40 2.58 -8.58 5.04
CA SER A 40 3.25 -9.73 4.44
C SER A 40 2.88 -11.05 5.10
N SER A 41 2.68 -11.10 6.43
CA SER A 41 2.21 -12.32 7.11
C SER A 41 0.72 -12.58 6.88
N ALA A 42 -0.07 -11.54 6.60
CA ALA A 42 -1.44 -11.69 6.15
C ALA A 42 -1.50 -12.35 4.76
N ASN A 43 -0.73 -11.85 3.79
CA ASN A 43 -0.59 -12.46 2.46
C ASN A 43 -0.12 -13.92 2.56
N MET A 44 0.90 -14.17 3.40
CA MET A 44 1.43 -15.52 3.62
C MET A 44 0.35 -16.48 4.15
N ALA A 45 -0.51 -16.03 5.05
CA ALA A 45 -1.60 -16.84 5.57
C ALA A 45 -2.64 -17.15 4.48
N VAL A 46 -2.98 -16.19 3.62
CA VAL A 46 -3.88 -16.43 2.48
C VAL A 46 -3.28 -17.47 1.54
N TYR A 47 -2.02 -17.33 1.12
CA TYR A 47 -1.38 -18.33 0.25
C TYR A 47 -1.38 -19.73 0.89
N LEU A 48 -1.04 -19.81 2.18
CA LEU A 48 -1.02 -21.09 2.89
C LEU A 48 -2.41 -21.72 3.01
N SER A 49 -3.48 -20.93 3.02
CA SER A 49 -4.86 -21.44 3.17
C SER A 49 -5.39 -22.08 1.90
N VAL A 50 -4.94 -21.64 0.72
CA VAL A 50 -5.52 -22.03 -0.57
C VAL A 50 -4.52 -22.62 -1.57
N LEU A 51 -3.21 -22.46 -1.35
CA LEU A 51 -2.16 -22.94 -2.25
C LEU A 51 -1.33 -24.07 -1.65
N THR A 52 -0.77 -24.88 -2.53
CA THR A 52 0.29 -25.86 -2.24
C THR A 52 1.60 -25.44 -2.93
N PRO A 53 2.79 -25.95 -2.49
CA PRO A 53 4.04 -25.64 -3.16
C PRO A 53 4.00 -25.98 -4.65
N CYS A 54 4.53 -25.07 -5.47
CA CYS A 54 4.52 -25.09 -6.95
C CYS A 54 3.20 -24.68 -7.61
N ASP A 55 2.16 -24.30 -6.86
CA ASP A 55 1.02 -23.63 -7.45
C ASP A 55 1.43 -22.25 -8.02
N ARG A 56 0.60 -21.69 -8.89
CA ARG A 56 0.94 -20.56 -9.74
C ARG A 56 0.33 -19.26 -9.24
N ILE A 57 1.15 -18.22 -9.14
CA ILE A 57 0.76 -16.86 -8.75
C ILE A 57 0.96 -15.92 -9.94
N LEU A 58 -0.08 -15.19 -10.31
CA LEU A 58 0.01 -14.03 -11.20
C LEU A 58 -0.12 -12.75 -10.37
N SER A 59 0.84 -11.81 -10.47
CA SER A 59 0.88 -10.62 -9.61
C SER A 59 1.47 -9.40 -10.29
N LEU A 60 1.25 -8.20 -9.74
CA LEU A 60 1.88 -6.97 -10.24
C LEU A 60 3.39 -7.00 -9.96
N GLU A 61 4.18 -6.70 -11.00
CA GLU A 61 5.64 -6.62 -10.91
C GLU A 61 6.09 -5.56 -9.89
N LEU A 62 7.14 -5.86 -9.12
CA LEU A 62 7.67 -4.97 -8.09
C LEU A 62 8.08 -3.60 -8.65
N GLU A 63 8.74 -3.58 -9.81
CA GLU A 63 9.21 -2.36 -10.45
C GLU A 63 8.07 -1.52 -11.05
N HIS A 64 6.90 -2.12 -11.23
CA HIS A 64 5.66 -1.48 -11.67
C HIS A 64 4.69 -1.17 -10.52
N GLY A 65 5.17 -1.24 -9.28
CA GLY A 65 4.45 -0.84 -8.08
C GLY A 65 3.96 -1.99 -7.20
N GLY A 66 4.22 -3.25 -7.54
CA GLY A 66 3.89 -4.41 -6.71
C GLY A 66 4.58 -4.44 -5.36
N HIS A 67 4.48 -5.55 -4.65
CA HIS A 67 5.12 -5.73 -3.35
C HIS A 67 5.97 -7.02 -3.32
N LEU A 68 7.03 -7.05 -2.48
CA LEU A 68 7.90 -8.22 -2.35
C LEU A 68 7.14 -9.52 -2.06
N SER A 69 6.07 -9.47 -1.24
CA SER A 69 5.25 -10.63 -0.91
C SER A 69 4.28 -11.08 -2.01
N HIS A 70 4.33 -10.44 -3.19
CA HIS A 70 3.52 -10.81 -4.36
C HIS A 70 4.29 -11.71 -5.35
N GLY A 71 5.34 -12.41 -4.91
CA GLY A 71 6.07 -13.36 -5.75
C GLY A 71 7.51 -12.99 -6.07
N HIS A 72 8.07 -11.93 -5.45
CA HIS A 72 9.45 -11.54 -5.69
C HIS A 72 10.43 -12.69 -5.33
N PRO A 73 11.45 -12.99 -6.16
CA PRO A 73 12.37 -14.14 -5.93
C PRO A 73 13.08 -14.14 -4.58
N ALA A 74 13.30 -12.98 -3.96
CA ALA A 74 13.90 -12.90 -2.63
C ALA A 74 12.90 -13.17 -1.48
N ASN A 75 11.60 -13.20 -1.77
CA ASN A 75 10.54 -13.51 -0.81
C ASN A 75 10.21 -15.02 -0.84
N PHE A 76 9.63 -15.55 0.27
CA PHE A 76 9.22 -16.95 0.32
C PHE A 76 8.26 -17.32 -0.82
N THR A 77 7.43 -16.40 -1.29
CA THR A 77 6.48 -16.63 -2.37
C THR A 77 7.19 -17.01 -3.67
N GLY A 78 8.18 -16.24 -4.11
CA GLY A 78 8.99 -16.58 -5.29
C GLY A 78 9.94 -17.77 -5.11
N GLN A 79 10.08 -18.29 -3.88
CA GLN A 79 10.86 -19.51 -3.59
C GLN A 79 9.98 -20.77 -3.50
N THR A 80 8.66 -20.60 -3.33
CA THR A 80 7.72 -21.69 -3.06
C THR A 80 6.79 -21.95 -4.24
N TYR A 81 6.41 -20.90 -4.97
CA TYR A 81 5.40 -20.92 -6.01
C TYR A 81 6.00 -20.61 -7.38
N GLU A 82 5.32 -21.02 -8.45
CA GLU A 82 5.60 -20.52 -9.80
C GLU A 82 4.97 -19.15 -9.93
N VAL A 83 5.75 -18.16 -10.40
CA VAL A 83 5.27 -16.76 -10.43
C VAL A 83 5.45 -16.18 -11.82
N GLU A 84 4.36 -15.65 -12.36
CA GLU A 84 4.41 -14.68 -13.45
C GLU A 84 3.94 -13.30 -12.94
N GLN A 85 4.40 -12.26 -13.62
CA GLN A 85 4.10 -10.90 -13.21
C GLN A 85 3.48 -10.13 -14.38
N TYR A 86 2.33 -9.49 -14.11
CA TYR A 86 1.76 -8.51 -15.03
C TYR A 86 2.33 -7.12 -14.74
N THR A 87 2.25 -6.25 -15.72
CA THR A 87 2.84 -4.91 -15.68
C THR A 87 1.79 -3.85 -15.92
N VAL A 88 2.10 -2.58 -15.59
CA VAL A 88 1.35 -1.46 -16.14
C VAL A 88 1.84 -1.16 -17.56
N ASP A 89 0.98 -0.57 -18.36
CA ASP A 89 1.39 -0.01 -19.64
C ASP A 89 2.43 1.11 -19.44
N THR A 90 3.55 1.02 -20.12
CA THR A 90 4.71 1.91 -19.89
C THR A 90 4.52 3.32 -20.45
N GLU A 91 3.56 3.54 -21.35
CA GLU A 91 3.26 4.86 -21.91
C GLU A 91 2.25 5.61 -21.05
N THR A 92 1.26 4.89 -20.53
CA THR A 92 0.17 5.49 -19.75
C THR A 92 0.35 5.40 -18.24
N GLY A 93 1.12 4.41 -17.75
CA GLY A 93 1.30 4.12 -16.33
C GLY A 93 0.09 3.44 -15.68
N TYR A 94 -0.92 3.00 -16.46
CA TYR A 94 -2.11 2.31 -15.97
C TYR A 94 -1.99 0.79 -16.13
N ILE A 95 -2.68 0.04 -15.28
CA ILE A 95 -2.84 -1.41 -15.44
C ILE A 95 -3.65 -1.67 -16.71
N ASP A 96 -3.12 -2.52 -17.59
CA ASP A 96 -3.84 -3.01 -18.77
C ASP A 96 -4.60 -4.30 -18.38
N TYR A 97 -5.89 -4.15 -18.12
CA TYR A 97 -6.74 -5.26 -17.66
C TYR A 97 -7.03 -6.29 -18.77
N ASP A 98 -6.99 -5.89 -20.04
CA ASP A 98 -7.14 -6.82 -21.16
C ASP A 98 -5.89 -7.68 -21.27
N ALA A 99 -4.70 -7.09 -21.22
CA ALA A 99 -3.43 -7.81 -21.20
C ALA A 99 -3.29 -8.72 -19.97
N LEU A 100 -3.75 -8.28 -18.79
CA LEU A 100 -3.80 -9.10 -17.59
C LEU A 100 -4.69 -10.32 -17.79
N SER A 101 -5.88 -10.16 -18.39
CA SER A 101 -6.80 -11.27 -18.67
C SER A 101 -6.20 -12.26 -19.67
N GLU A 102 -5.59 -11.79 -20.74
CA GLU A 102 -4.89 -12.66 -21.73
C GLU A 102 -3.73 -13.42 -21.08
N GLN A 103 -2.97 -12.78 -20.19
CA GLN A 103 -1.90 -13.42 -19.45
C GLN A 103 -2.42 -14.45 -18.45
N ALA A 104 -3.52 -14.16 -17.75
CA ALA A 104 -4.18 -15.13 -16.86
C ALA A 104 -4.62 -16.39 -17.60
N GLU A 105 -5.27 -16.24 -18.77
CA GLU A 105 -5.65 -17.38 -19.60
C GLU A 105 -4.44 -18.20 -20.10
N ALA A 106 -3.32 -17.56 -20.41
CA ALA A 106 -2.13 -18.23 -20.91
C ALA A 106 -1.33 -18.92 -19.80
N PHE A 107 -1.21 -18.31 -18.64
CA PHE A 107 -0.44 -18.83 -17.51
C PHE A 107 -1.26 -19.79 -16.64
N ASP A 108 -2.60 -19.66 -16.62
CA ASP A 108 -3.54 -20.48 -15.84
C ASP A 108 -3.13 -20.49 -14.34
N PRO A 109 -3.13 -19.32 -13.65
CA PRO A 109 -2.73 -19.21 -12.26
C PRO A 109 -3.75 -19.84 -11.30
N ASP A 110 -3.29 -20.27 -10.12
CA ASP A 110 -4.17 -20.69 -9.02
C ASP A 110 -4.66 -19.49 -8.18
N ILE A 111 -3.90 -18.37 -8.21
CA ILE A 111 -4.28 -17.11 -7.58
C ILE A 111 -3.77 -15.91 -8.37
N ILE A 112 -4.61 -14.88 -8.51
CA ILE A 112 -4.22 -13.56 -9.00
C ILE A 112 -4.11 -12.61 -7.81
N VAL A 113 -2.96 -11.93 -7.69
CA VAL A 113 -2.70 -10.98 -6.61
C VAL A 113 -2.71 -9.57 -7.18
N SER A 114 -3.62 -8.76 -6.67
CA SER A 114 -3.74 -7.34 -6.98
C SER A 114 -3.35 -6.47 -5.79
N GLY A 115 -3.25 -5.16 -6.02
CA GLY A 115 -2.80 -4.21 -5.01
C GLY A 115 -1.32 -3.86 -5.16
N TYR A 116 -0.85 -2.90 -4.38
CA TYR A 116 0.39 -2.21 -4.70
C TYR A 116 1.08 -1.59 -3.48
N SER A 117 2.37 -1.26 -3.69
CA SER A 117 3.18 -0.40 -2.81
C SER A 117 3.37 0.99 -3.42
N ALA A 118 3.33 1.11 -4.74
CA ALA A 118 3.68 2.30 -5.49
C ALA A 118 2.90 2.37 -6.82
N TYR A 119 1.58 2.51 -6.72
CA TYR A 119 0.69 2.75 -7.85
C TYR A 119 -0.25 3.90 -7.49
N PRO A 120 -0.27 5.00 -8.27
CA PRO A 120 -0.95 6.22 -7.87
C PRO A 120 -2.43 6.27 -8.25
N ARG A 121 -2.96 5.26 -8.92
CA ARG A 121 -4.34 5.24 -9.43
C ARG A 121 -5.23 4.27 -8.66
N ASP A 122 -6.53 4.44 -8.83
CA ASP A 122 -7.50 3.46 -8.34
C ASP A 122 -7.41 2.16 -9.15
N VAL A 123 -7.91 1.06 -8.60
CA VAL A 123 -7.86 -0.28 -9.20
C VAL A 123 -9.28 -0.73 -9.52
N GLU A 124 -9.47 -1.23 -10.74
CA GLU A 124 -10.72 -1.83 -11.17
C GLU A 124 -10.80 -3.29 -10.69
N TRP A 125 -11.10 -3.46 -9.39
CA TRP A 125 -11.12 -4.76 -8.73
C TRP A 125 -12.00 -5.80 -9.44
N ALA A 126 -13.13 -5.35 -10.00
CA ALA A 126 -14.06 -6.22 -10.73
C ALA A 126 -13.47 -6.76 -12.05
N GLU A 127 -12.55 -6.01 -12.70
CA GLU A 127 -11.86 -6.48 -13.89
C GLU A 127 -10.90 -7.62 -13.53
N ILE A 128 -10.16 -7.48 -12.42
CA ILE A 128 -9.24 -8.52 -11.94
C ILE A 128 -10.01 -9.76 -11.47
N GLN A 129 -11.13 -9.56 -10.76
CA GLN A 129 -11.99 -10.69 -10.37
C GLN A 129 -12.52 -11.45 -11.58
N ARG A 130 -12.94 -10.75 -12.64
CA ARG A 130 -13.38 -11.41 -13.89
C ARG A 130 -12.26 -12.23 -14.54
N ALA A 131 -11.02 -11.72 -14.52
CA ALA A 131 -9.87 -12.46 -15.01
C ALA A 131 -9.60 -13.72 -14.17
N ALA A 132 -9.74 -13.64 -12.85
CA ALA A 132 -9.60 -14.77 -11.94
C ALA A 132 -10.72 -15.81 -12.16
N ASP A 133 -11.97 -15.37 -12.23
CA ASP A 133 -13.14 -16.25 -12.49
C ASP A 133 -13.01 -16.99 -13.83
N ALA A 134 -12.42 -16.37 -14.85
CA ALA A 134 -12.27 -16.96 -16.17
C ALA A 134 -11.33 -18.19 -16.19
N VAL A 135 -10.44 -18.30 -15.22
CA VAL A 135 -9.44 -19.37 -15.08
C VAL A 135 -9.60 -20.19 -13.80
N ASP A 136 -10.71 -20.00 -13.07
CA ASP A 136 -11.02 -20.68 -11.79
C ASP A 136 -9.92 -20.41 -10.72
N ALA A 137 -9.31 -19.23 -10.75
CA ALA A 137 -8.29 -18.77 -9.80
C ALA A 137 -8.92 -17.97 -8.65
N TYR A 138 -8.26 -17.98 -7.50
CA TYR A 138 -8.59 -17.05 -6.43
C TYR A 138 -8.11 -15.63 -6.75
N HIS A 139 -8.78 -14.62 -6.18
CA HIS A 139 -8.33 -13.23 -6.20
C HIS A 139 -7.98 -12.75 -4.79
N LEU A 140 -6.70 -12.38 -4.59
CA LEU A 140 -6.21 -11.71 -3.39
C LEU A 140 -5.97 -10.23 -3.69
N ALA A 141 -6.72 -9.34 -3.03
CA ALA A 141 -6.53 -7.89 -3.11
C ALA A 141 -5.74 -7.38 -1.89
N ASP A 142 -4.49 -6.98 -2.08
CA ASP A 142 -3.66 -6.36 -1.03
C ASP A 142 -3.84 -4.84 -1.04
N ILE A 143 -4.68 -4.35 -0.14
CA ILE A 143 -4.96 -2.91 0.04
C ILE A 143 -4.06 -2.26 1.09
N ALA A 144 -2.90 -2.83 1.41
CA ALA A 144 -2.04 -2.39 2.52
C ALA A 144 -1.77 -0.88 2.50
N HIS A 145 -1.56 -0.28 1.34
CA HIS A 145 -1.31 1.16 1.21
C HIS A 145 -2.56 2.02 1.38
N VAL A 146 -3.70 1.54 0.91
CA VAL A 146 -4.96 2.29 0.89
C VAL A 146 -6.00 1.80 1.91
N THR A 147 -5.61 0.94 2.87
CA THR A 147 -6.52 0.36 3.88
C THR A 147 -7.39 1.41 4.56
N GLY A 148 -6.82 2.58 4.89
CA GLY A 148 -7.56 3.69 5.51
C GLY A 148 -8.46 4.43 4.54
N LEU A 149 -8.02 4.62 3.29
CA LEU A 149 -8.82 5.29 2.25
C LEU A 149 -10.05 4.46 1.86
N VAL A 150 -9.88 3.13 1.76
CA VAL A 150 -10.99 2.18 1.55
C VAL A 150 -11.95 2.22 2.73
N ALA A 151 -11.46 2.23 3.99
CA ALA A 151 -12.30 2.31 5.19
C ALA A 151 -13.14 3.60 5.23
N ALA A 152 -12.61 4.70 4.72
CA ALA A 152 -13.30 5.99 4.64
C ALA A 152 -14.18 6.16 3.40
N GLY A 153 -14.18 5.19 2.47
CA GLY A 153 -14.94 5.28 1.22
C GLY A 153 -14.37 6.27 0.19
N VAL A 154 -13.11 6.69 0.37
CA VAL A 154 -12.40 7.63 -0.52
C VAL A 154 -11.67 6.91 -1.66
N HIS A 155 -11.46 5.62 -1.52
CA HIS A 155 -10.88 4.72 -2.52
C HIS A 155 -11.83 3.53 -2.73
N SER A 156 -11.86 2.96 -3.93
CA SER A 156 -12.70 1.81 -4.24
C SER A 156 -12.38 0.61 -3.33
N SER A 157 -13.39 -0.17 -2.96
CA SER A 157 -13.26 -1.32 -2.06
C SER A 157 -13.29 -2.63 -2.83
N PRO A 158 -12.31 -3.54 -2.62
CA PRO A 158 -12.38 -4.91 -3.14
C PRO A 158 -13.20 -5.86 -2.25
N VAL A 159 -13.62 -5.43 -1.05
CA VAL A 159 -14.40 -6.28 -0.13
C VAL A 159 -15.78 -6.60 -0.73
N GLY A 160 -16.11 -7.89 -0.80
CA GLY A 160 -17.30 -8.38 -1.50
C GLY A 160 -17.13 -8.50 -3.02
N ILE A 161 -15.91 -8.30 -3.54
CA ILE A 161 -15.51 -8.54 -4.93
C ILE A 161 -14.42 -9.62 -4.96
N ALA A 162 -13.29 -9.38 -4.31
CA ALA A 162 -12.18 -10.34 -4.20
C ALA A 162 -12.46 -11.40 -3.12
N ASP A 163 -11.97 -12.63 -3.34
CA ASP A 163 -12.11 -13.74 -2.38
C ASP A 163 -11.41 -13.42 -1.05
N PHE A 164 -10.24 -12.79 -1.16
CA PHE A 164 -9.43 -12.38 0.00
C PHE A 164 -9.00 -10.92 -0.14
N VAL A 165 -9.11 -10.18 0.95
CA VAL A 165 -8.57 -8.82 1.05
C VAL A 165 -7.61 -8.76 2.22
N THR A 166 -6.38 -8.31 1.97
CA THR A 166 -5.38 -8.10 3.03
C THR A 166 -5.02 -6.64 3.14
N GLY A 167 -4.55 -6.25 4.31
CA GLY A 167 -4.12 -4.87 4.53
C GLY A 167 -3.09 -4.72 5.63
N SER A 168 -2.45 -3.56 5.66
CA SER A 168 -1.60 -3.10 6.76
C SER A 168 -2.39 -2.17 7.67
N THR A 169 -2.23 -2.32 8.99
CA THR A 169 -2.98 -1.52 9.96
C THR A 169 -2.24 -0.28 10.47
N HIS A 170 -1.03 0.00 9.96
CA HIS A 170 -0.16 1.10 10.42
C HIS A 170 0.19 2.12 9.32
N LYS A 171 -0.45 2.06 8.16
CA LYS A 171 -0.29 3.03 7.06
C LYS A 171 -1.46 4.02 7.09
N THR A 172 -2.21 4.19 6.02
CA THR A 172 -3.30 5.17 5.91
C THR A 172 -4.39 5.03 6.98
N ILE A 173 -4.64 3.83 7.51
CA ILE A 173 -5.61 3.62 8.61
C ILE A 173 -5.10 4.10 9.99
N ARG A 174 -3.79 4.39 10.16
CA ARG A 174 -3.17 4.94 11.37
C ARG A 174 -3.43 4.15 12.67
N ALA A 175 -3.59 2.82 12.58
CA ALA A 175 -3.80 1.95 13.74
C ALA A 175 -2.50 1.28 14.22
N GLY A 176 -2.60 0.42 15.21
CA GLY A 176 -1.46 -0.37 15.71
C GLY A 176 -0.82 -1.21 14.60
N ARG A 177 0.53 -1.33 14.60
CA ARG A 177 1.27 -2.07 13.56
C ARG A 177 0.83 -3.51 13.47
N GLY A 178 0.53 -3.96 12.27
CA GLY A 178 0.16 -5.34 11.96
C GLY A 178 -0.48 -5.49 10.59
N GLY A 179 -1.09 -6.63 10.34
CA GLY A 179 -1.91 -6.92 9.18
C GLY A 179 -3.35 -7.25 9.56
N ILE A 180 -4.19 -7.34 8.56
CA ILE A 180 -5.58 -7.75 8.64
C ILE A 180 -5.89 -8.63 7.43
N ILE A 181 -6.76 -9.63 7.60
CA ILE A 181 -7.33 -10.43 6.51
C ILE A 181 -8.84 -10.31 6.59
N MET A 182 -9.47 -10.13 5.47
CA MET A 182 -10.92 -10.05 5.29
C MET A 182 -11.32 -11.04 4.19
N CYS A 183 -12.40 -11.79 4.39
CA CYS A 183 -12.91 -12.74 3.41
C CYS A 183 -14.39 -13.06 3.71
N ASP A 184 -15.00 -13.85 2.85
CA ASP A 184 -16.32 -14.40 3.09
C ASP A 184 -16.25 -15.52 4.15
N GLU A 185 -17.38 -15.82 4.79
CA GLU A 185 -17.47 -16.77 5.90
C GLU A 185 -17.02 -18.18 5.52
N GLU A 186 -17.17 -18.57 4.26
CA GLU A 186 -16.74 -19.89 3.77
C GLU A 186 -15.24 -20.15 3.88
N TYR A 187 -14.41 -19.11 3.82
CA TYR A 187 -12.95 -19.18 3.95
C TYR A 187 -12.44 -19.00 5.39
N ALA A 188 -13.33 -18.65 6.33
CA ALA A 188 -12.97 -18.27 7.70
C ALA A 188 -12.11 -19.32 8.42
N GLU A 189 -12.54 -20.59 8.41
CA GLU A 189 -11.83 -21.67 9.10
C GLU A 189 -10.42 -21.89 8.52
N GLY A 190 -10.29 -21.85 7.18
CA GLY A 190 -9.02 -21.99 6.48
C GLY A 190 -8.05 -20.85 6.80
N ILE A 191 -8.54 -19.61 6.77
CA ILE A 191 -7.76 -18.42 7.10
C ILE A 191 -7.30 -18.43 8.56
N ASP A 192 -8.21 -18.72 9.52
CA ASP A 192 -7.87 -18.74 10.92
C ASP A 192 -6.83 -19.82 11.25
N ALA A 193 -6.96 -21.01 10.65
CA ALA A 193 -5.98 -22.08 10.77
C ALA A 193 -4.64 -21.74 10.13
N ALA A 194 -4.64 -21.06 8.99
CA ALA A 194 -3.44 -20.61 8.30
C ALA A 194 -2.71 -19.50 9.08
N VAL A 195 -3.44 -18.62 9.76
CA VAL A 195 -2.84 -17.62 10.66
C VAL A 195 -2.28 -18.33 11.90
N PHE A 196 -3.09 -19.08 12.63
CA PHE A 196 -2.66 -19.81 13.82
C PHE A 196 -3.23 -21.25 13.81
N PRO A 197 -2.38 -22.27 13.84
CA PRO A 197 -0.93 -22.23 14.03
C PRO A 197 -0.09 -22.21 12.74
N GLY A 198 -0.70 -21.97 11.57
CA GLY A 198 -0.04 -22.15 10.26
C GLY A 198 1.18 -21.26 10.06
N THR A 199 1.03 -19.95 10.18
CA THR A 199 2.12 -19.00 9.90
C THR A 199 2.72 -18.36 11.14
N GLN A 200 2.03 -18.37 12.27
CA GLN A 200 2.50 -17.75 13.52
C GLN A 200 1.99 -18.47 14.76
N GLY A 201 2.60 -18.16 15.93
CA GLY A 201 2.11 -18.53 17.25
C GLY A 201 1.01 -17.57 17.74
N GLY A 202 0.89 -17.39 19.06
CA GLY A 202 -0.10 -16.47 19.64
C GLY A 202 0.06 -15.03 19.13
N PRO A 203 -1.06 -14.30 19.01
CA PRO A 203 -1.04 -12.92 18.49
C PRO A 203 -0.35 -11.95 19.45
N LEU A 204 0.13 -10.83 18.90
CA LEU A 204 0.69 -9.72 19.68
C LEU A 204 -0.48 -8.87 20.21
N MET A 205 -1.00 -9.19 21.39
CA MET A 205 -2.23 -8.59 21.93
C MET A 205 -2.13 -7.07 22.14
N HIS A 206 -0.95 -6.52 22.44
CA HIS A 206 -0.73 -5.06 22.47
C HIS A 206 -0.94 -4.41 21.09
N ASN A 207 -0.56 -5.08 20.01
CA ASN A 207 -0.84 -4.62 18.65
C ASN A 207 -2.33 -4.76 18.29
N VAL A 208 -2.97 -5.87 18.69
CA VAL A 208 -4.42 -6.06 18.51
C VAL A 208 -5.19 -4.97 19.26
N ALA A 209 -4.79 -4.62 20.48
CA ALA A 209 -5.37 -3.50 21.22
C ALA A 209 -5.18 -2.17 20.48
N GLY A 210 -3.99 -1.91 19.93
CA GLY A 210 -3.74 -0.74 19.09
C GLY A 210 -4.60 -0.71 17.82
N LYS A 211 -4.85 -1.87 17.19
CA LYS A 211 -5.79 -2.00 16.07
C LYS A 211 -7.22 -1.68 16.53
N ALA A 212 -7.65 -2.22 17.66
CA ALA A 212 -8.98 -1.94 18.20
C ALA A 212 -9.20 -0.43 18.45
N VAL A 213 -8.20 0.28 18.96
CA VAL A 213 -8.26 1.74 19.16
C VAL A 213 -8.34 2.45 17.81
N GLY A 214 -7.36 2.23 16.92
CA GLY A 214 -7.31 2.92 15.62
C GLY A 214 -8.53 2.65 14.73
N PHE A 215 -9.08 1.43 14.76
CA PHE A 215 -10.34 1.13 14.07
C PHE A 215 -11.53 1.88 14.70
N GLY A 216 -11.50 2.09 16.02
CA GLY A 216 -12.49 2.93 16.69
C GLY A 216 -12.41 4.39 16.28
N GLU A 217 -11.20 4.93 16.13
CA GLU A 217 -10.95 6.29 15.63
C GLU A 217 -11.37 6.41 14.15
N ALA A 218 -11.10 5.37 13.35
CA ALA A 218 -11.45 5.35 11.93
C ALA A 218 -12.99 5.29 11.67
N LEU A 219 -13.78 4.93 12.67
CA LEU A 219 -15.26 4.99 12.60
C LEU A 219 -15.81 6.40 12.85
N ALA A 220 -14.99 7.35 13.26
CA ALA A 220 -15.42 8.72 13.52
C ALA A 220 -15.39 9.58 12.25
N PRO A 221 -16.29 10.60 12.12
CA PRO A 221 -16.35 11.48 10.94
C PRO A 221 -15.03 12.21 10.65
N GLU A 222 -14.22 12.46 11.67
CA GLU A 222 -12.94 13.12 11.55
C GLU A 222 -11.93 12.29 10.73
N PHE A 223 -12.10 10.98 10.72
CA PHE A 223 -11.25 10.10 9.91
C PHE A 223 -11.61 10.18 8.43
N GLU A 224 -12.88 10.29 8.08
CA GLU A 224 -13.33 10.53 6.70
C GLU A 224 -12.78 11.87 6.19
N ALA A 225 -12.86 12.93 6.99
CA ALA A 225 -12.28 14.23 6.65
C ALA A 225 -10.74 14.13 6.44
N TYR A 226 -10.03 13.42 7.31
CA TYR A 226 -8.60 13.14 7.14
C TYR A 226 -8.30 12.40 5.85
N ALA A 227 -9.10 11.40 5.49
CA ALA A 227 -8.87 10.60 4.29
C ALA A 227 -9.06 11.42 3.00
N HIS A 228 -10.11 12.26 2.95
CA HIS A 228 -10.31 13.21 1.86
C HIS A 228 -9.15 14.20 1.77
N GLN A 229 -8.80 14.86 2.88
CA GLN A 229 -7.69 15.81 2.90
C GLN A 229 -6.36 15.15 2.48
N THR A 230 -6.16 13.88 2.80
CA THR A 230 -4.95 13.14 2.39
C THR A 230 -4.84 13.02 0.87
N VAL A 231 -5.95 12.76 0.19
CA VAL A 231 -5.99 12.68 -1.28
C VAL A 231 -5.88 14.08 -1.89
N ASP A 232 -6.61 15.07 -1.39
CA ASP A 232 -6.56 16.45 -1.86
C ASP A 232 -5.14 17.03 -1.76
N ASN A 233 -4.46 16.74 -0.66
CA ASN A 233 -3.05 17.09 -0.46
C ASN A 233 -2.12 16.41 -1.47
N ALA A 234 -2.36 15.13 -1.80
CA ALA A 234 -1.55 14.41 -2.77
C ALA A 234 -1.74 14.97 -4.19
N VAL A 235 -2.97 15.32 -4.54
CA VAL A 235 -3.29 16.00 -5.81
C VAL A 235 -2.60 17.36 -5.88
N ALA A 236 -2.73 18.18 -4.83
CA ALA A 236 -2.11 19.51 -4.78
C ALA A 236 -0.57 19.47 -4.89
N LEU A 237 0.06 18.50 -4.19
CA LEU A 237 1.50 18.26 -4.27
C LEU A 237 1.89 17.82 -5.69
N GLY A 238 1.15 16.88 -6.29
CA GLY A 238 1.42 16.39 -7.63
C GLY A 238 1.26 17.45 -8.72
N ASP A 239 0.16 18.21 -8.68
CA ASP A 239 -0.10 19.29 -9.63
C ASP A 239 1.02 20.34 -9.57
N ARG A 240 1.49 20.68 -8.35
CA ARG A 240 2.55 21.66 -8.20
C ARG A 240 3.89 21.16 -8.72
N LEU A 241 4.21 19.87 -8.54
CA LEU A 241 5.41 19.28 -9.16
C LEU A 241 5.34 19.30 -10.68
N GLN A 242 4.16 19.05 -11.27
CA GLN A 242 3.95 19.17 -12.72
C GLN A 242 4.06 20.62 -13.21
N GLU A 243 3.58 21.61 -12.45
CA GLU A 243 3.78 23.03 -12.78
C GLU A 243 5.27 23.41 -12.85
N HIS A 244 6.12 22.74 -12.08
CA HIS A 244 7.59 22.85 -12.18
C HIS A 244 8.19 22.05 -13.34
N GLY A 245 7.38 21.31 -14.10
CA GLY A 245 7.84 20.55 -15.27
C GLY A 245 8.33 19.14 -14.94
N LEU A 246 8.09 18.63 -13.73
CA LEU A 246 8.33 17.23 -13.41
C LEU A 246 7.21 16.36 -13.97
N GLU A 247 7.54 15.15 -14.42
CA GLU A 247 6.56 14.20 -14.94
C GLU A 247 6.10 13.24 -13.87
N LEU A 248 4.78 13.07 -13.73
CA LEU A 248 4.18 12.09 -12.82
C LEU A 248 3.80 10.83 -13.59
N VAL A 249 4.14 9.68 -13.02
CA VAL A 249 3.64 8.39 -13.52
C VAL A 249 2.12 8.43 -13.56
N SER A 250 1.53 8.00 -14.67
CA SER A 250 0.10 8.09 -15.00
C SER A 250 -0.50 9.51 -14.98
N GLY A 251 0.31 10.56 -14.97
CA GLY A 251 -0.14 11.96 -15.05
C GLY A 251 -0.84 12.49 -13.81
N GLY A 252 -0.70 11.85 -12.63
CA GLY A 252 -1.32 12.33 -11.38
C GLY A 252 -1.61 11.22 -10.38
N THR A 253 -2.56 11.46 -9.47
CA THR A 253 -2.91 10.49 -8.41
C THR A 253 -4.40 10.50 -8.08
N ASP A 254 -4.93 9.34 -7.68
CA ASP A 254 -6.27 9.14 -7.12
C ASP A 254 -6.20 8.74 -5.65
N ASN A 255 -5.01 8.71 -5.04
CA ASN A 255 -4.80 8.25 -3.67
C ASN A 255 -3.82 9.14 -2.88
N HIS A 256 -3.10 8.59 -1.92
CA HIS A 256 -2.27 9.30 -0.95
C HIS A 256 -0.82 9.51 -1.38
N LEU A 257 -0.43 9.10 -2.57
CA LEU A 257 0.96 9.18 -3.05
C LEU A 257 1.06 9.65 -4.49
N VAL A 258 2.20 10.22 -4.83
CA VAL A 258 2.60 10.54 -6.20
C VAL A 258 3.92 9.84 -6.52
N LEU A 259 4.07 9.45 -7.79
CA LEU A 259 5.31 8.92 -8.35
C LEU A 259 5.85 9.91 -9.38
N VAL A 260 7.05 10.40 -9.15
CA VAL A 260 7.75 11.30 -10.07
C VAL A 260 8.74 10.51 -10.90
N ASP A 261 8.67 10.64 -12.20
CA ASP A 261 9.69 10.15 -13.14
C ASP A 261 10.66 11.29 -13.47
N LEU A 262 11.91 11.14 -13.07
CA LEU A 262 12.94 12.15 -13.32
C LEU A 262 13.55 12.09 -14.74
N ARG A 263 13.36 10.97 -15.46
CA ARG A 263 14.02 10.73 -16.76
C ARG A 263 13.73 11.80 -17.82
N PRO A 264 12.49 12.30 -17.97
CA PRO A 264 12.18 13.28 -19.00
C PRO A 264 12.80 14.66 -18.75
N SER A 265 12.82 15.09 -17.48
CA SER A 265 13.30 16.43 -17.11
C SER A 265 14.74 16.44 -16.59
N HIS A 266 15.17 15.40 -15.88
CA HIS A 266 16.47 15.29 -15.20
C HIS A 266 17.15 13.94 -15.52
N PRO A 267 17.49 13.64 -16.79
CA PRO A 267 17.94 12.32 -17.22
C PRO A 267 19.25 11.85 -16.55
N ASP A 268 20.06 12.77 -16.07
CA ASP A 268 21.33 12.48 -15.39
C ASP A 268 21.19 12.30 -13.87
N THR A 269 20.06 12.77 -13.27
CA THR A 269 19.78 12.69 -11.83
C THR A 269 19.08 11.36 -11.49
N THR A 270 19.41 10.80 -10.36
CA THR A 270 18.80 9.55 -9.86
C THR A 270 17.89 9.82 -8.68
N GLY A 271 16.88 8.97 -8.48
CA GLY A 271 16.04 9.03 -7.30
C GLY A 271 16.81 8.94 -5.98
N LYS A 272 17.97 8.24 -5.98
CA LYS A 272 18.82 8.13 -4.79
C LYS A 272 19.56 9.42 -4.44
N GLU A 273 20.01 10.19 -5.44
CA GLU A 273 20.62 11.51 -5.21
C GLU A 273 19.57 12.46 -4.64
N VAL A 274 18.37 12.47 -5.22
CA VAL A 274 17.26 13.31 -4.73
C VAL A 274 16.81 12.89 -3.32
N GLU A 275 16.64 11.57 -3.06
CA GLU A 275 16.30 11.05 -1.74
C GLU A 275 17.31 11.52 -0.68
N ALA A 276 18.62 11.43 -0.98
CA ALA A 276 19.67 11.82 -0.04
C ALA A 276 19.70 13.34 0.22
N GLY A 277 19.51 14.17 -0.81
CA GLY A 277 19.44 15.62 -0.68
C GLY A 277 18.22 16.07 0.12
N LEU A 278 17.06 15.47 -0.15
CA LEU A 278 15.83 15.75 0.57
C LEU A 278 15.89 15.29 2.03
N GLU A 279 16.45 14.11 2.31
CA GLU A 279 16.66 13.64 3.67
C GLU A 279 17.55 14.59 4.47
N ALA A 280 18.63 15.09 3.84
CA ALA A 280 19.51 16.08 4.44
C ALA A 280 18.83 17.44 4.69
N ALA A 281 17.82 17.80 3.89
CA ALA A 281 16.98 18.97 4.07
C ALA A 281 15.79 18.76 5.03
N GLY A 282 15.60 17.55 5.59
CA GLY A 282 14.50 17.25 6.51
C GLY A 282 13.20 16.76 5.84
N ILE A 283 13.21 16.51 4.52
CA ILE A 283 12.08 15.96 3.77
C ILE A 283 12.32 14.47 3.51
N VAL A 284 11.48 13.60 4.09
CA VAL A 284 11.63 12.15 3.98
C VAL A 284 10.67 11.58 2.94
N LEU A 285 11.23 11.06 1.86
CA LEU A 285 10.55 10.28 0.83
C LEU A 285 11.44 9.09 0.43
N ASN A 286 11.10 8.34 -0.61
CA ASN A 286 11.97 7.27 -1.09
C ASN A 286 12.21 7.32 -2.60
N ALA A 287 13.41 6.92 -3.00
CA ALA A 287 13.70 6.57 -4.38
C ALA A 287 12.81 5.39 -4.82
N ASN A 288 12.28 5.44 -6.03
CA ASN A 288 11.33 4.47 -6.54
C ASN A 288 11.55 4.19 -8.03
N THR A 289 11.42 2.94 -8.42
CA THR A 289 11.33 2.56 -9.83
C THR A 289 10.01 3.05 -10.44
N GLY A 290 10.02 3.27 -11.75
CA GLY A 290 8.81 3.56 -12.50
C GLY A 290 8.67 2.65 -13.72
N PRO A 291 7.52 2.68 -14.41
CA PRO A 291 7.30 1.91 -15.62
C PRO A 291 8.40 2.17 -16.65
N GLY A 292 8.93 1.10 -17.27
CA GLY A 292 10.03 1.21 -18.22
C GLY A 292 11.37 1.63 -17.61
N GLU A 293 11.61 1.37 -16.32
CA GLU A 293 12.89 1.64 -15.66
C GLU A 293 14.05 0.92 -16.37
N THR A 294 15.15 1.65 -16.56
CA THR A 294 16.36 1.12 -17.21
C THR A 294 17.57 1.06 -16.28
N ARG A 295 17.46 1.70 -15.10
CA ARG A 295 18.46 1.64 -14.04
C ARG A 295 18.13 0.49 -13.07
N SER A 296 19.06 0.17 -12.18
CA SER A 296 18.80 -0.87 -11.17
C SER A 296 17.83 -0.38 -10.10
N ALA A 297 17.06 -1.31 -9.52
CA ALA A 297 16.16 -1.01 -8.40
C ALA A 297 16.88 -0.40 -7.17
N PHE A 298 18.21 -0.55 -7.06
CA PHE A 298 19.01 0.08 -6.01
C PHE A 298 19.38 1.54 -6.31
N ASN A 299 19.24 1.98 -7.55
CA ASN A 299 19.49 3.37 -7.98
C ASN A 299 18.47 3.77 -9.05
N PRO A 300 17.18 3.85 -8.70
CA PRO A 300 16.11 4.08 -9.66
C PRO A 300 16.04 5.53 -10.13
N SER A 301 15.24 5.75 -11.17
CA SER A 301 15.08 7.04 -11.84
C SER A 301 13.96 7.91 -11.29
N GLY A 302 13.24 7.45 -10.28
CA GLY A 302 12.09 8.19 -9.75
C GLY A 302 12.11 8.32 -8.23
N ILE A 303 11.13 9.06 -7.73
CA ILE A 303 10.85 9.23 -6.30
C ILE A 303 9.37 9.02 -6.02
N ARG A 304 9.04 8.55 -4.80
CA ARG A 304 7.68 8.41 -4.29
C ARG A 304 7.49 9.32 -3.09
N ALA A 305 6.55 10.24 -3.18
CA ALA A 305 6.11 11.10 -2.09
C ALA A 305 4.68 10.75 -1.66
N GLY A 306 4.36 10.93 -0.38
CA GLY A 306 3.03 10.62 0.16
C GLY A 306 2.61 11.58 1.26
N THR A 307 1.33 11.82 1.39
CA THR A 307 0.73 12.89 2.21
C THR A 307 0.12 12.48 3.56
N PRO A 308 -0.06 11.18 3.93
CA PRO A 308 -0.70 10.82 5.20
C PRO A 308 -0.05 11.42 6.45
N GLY A 309 1.29 11.48 6.45
CA GLY A 309 2.06 12.07 7.55
C GLY A 309 1.84 13.58 7.66
N LEU A 310 1.87 14.29 6.55
CA LEU A 310 1.62 15.73 6.47
C LEU A 310 0.19 16.05 6.92
N THR A 311 -0.80 15.35 6.37
CA THR A 311 -2.22 15.53 6.72
C THR A 311 -2.48 15.26 8.20
N THR A 312 -1.81 14.26 8.79
CA THR A 312 -1.91 13.98 10.23
C THR A 312 -1.38 15.15 11.10
N ARG A 313 -0.42 15.92 10.59
CA ARG A 313 0.11 17.12 11.25
C ARG A 313 -0.77 18.35 11.04
N GLY A 314 -1.73 18.31 10.12
CA GLY A 314 -2.62 19.43 9.84
C GLY A 314 -2.32 20.20 8.56
N PHE A 315 -1.38 19.71 7.72
CA PHE A 315 -1.08 20.31 6.42
C PHE A 315 -2.32 20.27 5.53
N ASP A 316 -2.56 21.37 4.83
CA ASP A 316 -3.56 21.52 3.78
C ASP A 316 -2.91 21.54 2.39
N GLU A 317 -3.70 21.82 1.34
CA GLU A 317 -3.25 21.84 -0.05
C GLU A 317 -2.22 22.93 -0.30
N ASP A 318 -2.34 24.11 0.36
CA ASP A 318 -1.39 25.22 0.17
C ASP A 318 -0.04 24.87 0.79
N ALA A 319 -0.01 24.28 1.98
CA ALA A 319 1.20 23.78 2.61
C ALA A 319 1.83 22.63 1.77
N CYS A 320 1.02 21.74 1.18
CA CYS A 320 1.52 20.68 0.30
C CYS A 320 2.09 21.21 -1.02
N ARG A 321 1.59 22.33 -1.56
CA ARG A 321 2.22 23.03 -2.70
C ARG A 321 3.58 23.62 -2.29
N GLU A 322 3.71 24.17 -1.09
CA GLU A 322 5.00 24.64 -0.62
C GLU A 322 6.00 23.47 -0.44
N VAL A 323 5.57 22.32 0.07
CA VAL A 323 6.40 21.10 0.11
C VAL A 323 6.85 20.69 -1.28
N ALA A 324 5.99 20.80 -2.29
CA ALA A 324 6.36 20.52 -3.69
C ALA A 324 7.43 21.49 -4.21
N ASP A 325 7.33 22.78 -3.87
CA ASP A 325 8.36 23.78 -4.23
C ASP A 325 9.70 23.42 -3.59
N LEU A 326 9.72 23.02 -2.32
CA LEU A 326 10.92 22.58 -1.62
C LEU A 326 11.53 21.29 -2.21
N ILE A 327 10.69 20.34 -2.59
CA ILE A 327 11.13 19.12 -3.29
C ILE A 327 11.79 19.48 -4.61
N TYR A 328 11.16 20.36 -5.39
CA TYR A 328 11.69 20.77 -6.69
C TYR A 328 13.04 21.50 -6.57
N GLU A 329 13.21 22.40 -5.59
CA GLU A 329 14.49 23.08 -5.37
C GLU A 329 15.65 22.09 -5.15
N VAL A 330 15.41 21.01 -4.40
CA VAL A 330 16.42 19.95 -4.20
C VAL A 330 16.59 19.09 -5.46
N VAL A 331 15.52 18.81 -6.21
CA VAL A 331 15.63 18.05 -7.49
C VAL A 331 16.56 18.76 -8.46
N GLU A 332 16.49 20.10 -8.54
CA GLU A 332 17.36 20.92 -9.42
C GLU A 332 18.85 20.88 -9.02
N ALA A 333 19.15 20.66 -7.73
CA ALA A 333 20.52 20.68 -7.22
C ALA A 333 20.71 19.76 -6.00
N PRO A 334 20.58 18.42 -6.15
CA PRO A 334 20.51 17.49 -5.04
C PRO A 334 21.78 17.38 -4.18
N ASP A 335 22.93 17.79 -4.72
CA ASP A 335 24.23 17.77 -4.05
C ASP A 335 24.71 19.18 -3.60
N ASP A 336 23.92 20.23 -3.82
CA ASP A 336 24.31 21.61 -3.43
C ASP A 336 23.97 21.85 -1.94
N GLU A 337 25.01 21.86 -1.11
CA GLU A 337 24.89 22.09 0.35
C GLU A 337 24.20 23.43 0.67
N THR A 338 24.31 24.45 -0.21
CA THR A 338 23.68 25.76 0.02
C THR A 338 22.17 25.69 -0.21
N VAL A 339 21.74 24.99 -1.26
CA VAL A 339 20.31 24.74 -1.52
C VAL A 339 19.71 23.89 -0.42
N ILE A 340 20.36 22.77 -0.07
CA ILE A 340 19.92 21.88 1.00
C ILE A 340 19.75 22.64 2.33
N ALA A 341 20.70 23.49 2.70
CA ALA A 341 20.61 24.28 3.93
C ALA A 341 19.45 25.29 3.89
N ALA A 342 19.25 25.98 2.77
CA ALA A 342 18.15 26.93 2.61
C ALA A 342 16.78 26.23 2.65
N VAL A 343 16.66 25.07 2.01
CA VAL A 343 15.44 24.25 2.09
C VAL A 343 15.19 23.76 3.51
N SER A 344 16.24 23.31 4.22
CA SER A 344 16.12 22.85 5.62
C SER A 344 15.61 23.94 6.57
N GLU A 345 16.07 25.20 6.41
CA GLU A 345 15.55 26.33 7.21
C GLU A 345 14.04 26.53 6.97
N ARG A 346 13.58 26.43 5.73
CA ARG A 346 12.15 26.56 5.38
C ARG A 346 11.33 25.35 5.88
N VAL A 347 11.89 24.16 5.85
CA VAL A 347 11.26 22.97 6.43
C VAL A 347 11.05 23.13 7.92
N ASP A 348 12.05 23.66 8.64
CA ASP A 348 11.92 23.95 10.07
C ASP A 348 10.80 24.99 10.32
N GLU A 349 10.76 26.09 9.56
CA GLU A 349 9.70 27.11 9.66
C GLU A 349 8.31 26.50 9.41
N LEU A 350 8.16 25.70 8.33
CA LEU A 350 6.90 25.07 7.96
C LEU A 350 6.44 24.03 9.02
N THR A 351 7.37 23.26 9.57
CA THR A 351 7.05 22.26 10.61
C THR A 351 6.81 22.85 12.00
N ASP A 352 7.23 24.10 12.26
CA ASP A 352 6.89 24.83 13.47
C ASP A 352 5.46 25.43 13.41
N GLU A 353 4.93 25.64 12.20
CA GLU A 353 3.55 26.12 11.98
C GLU A 353 2.51 25.01 12.16
N TYR A 354 2.83 23.80 11.72
CA TYR A 354 1.98 22.59 11.73
C TYR A 354 2.47 21.55 12.75
#